data_24905dfd469bb76a6e6acc1f5930324a
#
_entry.id   24905dfd469bb76a6e6acc1f5930324a
#
_cell.length_a   1.000
_cell.length_b   1.000
_cell.length_c   1.000
_cell.angle_alpha   90.00
_cell.angle_beta   90.00
_cell.angle_gamma   90.00
#
_symmetry.space_group_name_H-M   'P 1'
#
loop_
_entity.id
_entity.type
_entity.pdbx_description
1 polymer ?
#
loop_
_entity_poly.entity_id
_entity_poly.type
_entity_poly.pdbx_seq_one_letter_code
_entity_poly.pdbx_strand_id
1 'polypeptide(L)'
;TVYWSFVVTATSLGDPLVGRVLDGRYEILSRLARGGMATVYRAHDRRLTRTVAVKVMHDGLGDDAEFARKFDREARCAATLSNPHVVSVFDQGVDDGRPYIVMEFVTGCTLRHIITREAPIPPLRALEMMESVASALSSAHEAGLVHRDVKPENVLISERGQVKVADFGLARAVSNHTATATQGLLIGTVSYLPPELLTTGRAQTWSDVYSTGIMLFEMLTGTKPYTGEPPITVAYKHVNEDVPLPSEVLARKHPGQARRDPIPDYVDALVTACTRR
;
A
#
# COMPACT_ATOMS: atom_id res chain seq x y z
N THR A 1 -22.61 -16.49 -8.03
CA THR A 1 -22.30 -16.06 -6.65
C THR A 1 -20.92 -16.58 -6.32
N VAL A 2 -19.87 -15.77 -6.53
CA VAL A 2 -18.49 -16.16 -6.22
C VAL A 2 -18.16 -15.52 -4.88
N TYR A 3 -18.11 -16.35 -3.83
CA TYR A 3 -17.64 -15.95 -2.51
C TYR A 3 -16.15 -15.60 -2.59
N TRP A 4 -15.82 -14.33 -2.39
CA TRP A 4 -14.46 -13.86 -2.22
C TRP A 4 -14.02 -14.14 -0.78
N SER A 5 -13.56 -15.35 -0.53
CA SER A 5 -12.84 -15.63 0.69
C SER A 5 -11.47 -14.97 0.57
N PHE A 6 -11.10 -14.07 1.51
CA PHE A 6 -9.69 -13.93 1.87
C PHE A 6 -9.16 -15.35 2.00
N VAL A 7 -8.18 -15.70 1.19
CA VAL A 7 -7.41 -16.91 1.46
C VAL A 7 -6.73 -16.65 2.79
N VAL A 8 -7.42 -17.01 3.88
CA VAL A 8 -6.77 -17.31 5.15
C VAL A 8 -5.87 -18.48 4.79
N THR A 9 -4.63 -18.16 4.41
CA THR A 9 -3.62 -19.19 4.26
C THR A 9 -3.63 -19.96 5.57
N ALA A 10 -3.95 -21.25 5.50
CA ALA A 10 -4.08 -22.17 6.64
C ALA A 10 -2.71 -22.44 7.32
N THR A 11 -2.01 -21.37 7.67
CA THR A 11 -0.71 -21.37 8.35
C THR A 11 -0.75 -20.54 9.64
N SER A 12 -1.91 -20.52 10.33
CA SER A 12 -2.00 -19.97 11.70
C SER A 12 -1.53 -20.98 12.76
N LEU A 13 -1.27 -22.22 12.40
CA LEU A 13 -0.64 -23.21 13.29
C LEU A 13 0.82 -22.81 13.51
N GLY A 14 1.10 -22.10 14.63
CA GLY A 14 2.43 -21.68 15.04
C GLY A 14 2.67 -20.14 15.09
N ASP A 15 1.68 -19.29 14.77
CA ASP A 15 1.83 -17.84 14.98
C ASP A 15 1.62 -17.52 16.46
N PRO A 16 2.65 -16.97 17.15
CA PRO A 16 2.63 -16.82 18.61
C PRO A 16 1.63 -15.79 19.13
N LEU A 17 1.10 -14.92 18.24
CA LEU A 17 0.13 -13.90 18.63
C LEU A 17 -1.32 -14.35 18.43
N VAL A 18 -1.58 -15.35 17.60
CA VAL A 18 -2.96 -15.86 17.40
C VAL A 18 -3.48 -16.48 18.70
N GLY A 19 -4.66 -16.04 19.14
CA GLY A 19 -5.27 -16.40 20.42
C GLY A 19 -4.85 -15.53 21.61
N ARG A 20 -3.84 -14.63 21.46
CA ARG A 20 -3.48 -13.66 22.50
C ARG A 20 -4.44 -12.45 22.49
N VAL A 21 -4.48 -11.75 23.62
CA VAL A 21 -5.25 -10.52 23.80
C VAL A 21 -4.26 -9.39 24.06
N LEU A 22 -4.10 -8.48 23.11
CA LEU A 22 -3.23 -7.31 23.26
C LEU A 22 -3.94 -6.28 24.14
N ASP A 23 -3.19 -5.72 25.08
CA ASP A 23 -3.65 -4.67 26.02
C ASP A 23 -4.96 -5.04 26.74
N GLY A 24 -5.20 -6.33 26.98
CA GLY A 24 -6.43 -6.83 27.59
C GLY A 24 -7.70 -6.59 26.76
N ARG A 25 -7.60 -6.07 25.54
CA ARG A 25 -8.72 -5.61 24.72
C ARG A 25 -8.83 -6.26 23.35
N TYR A 26 -7.73 -6.39 22.60
CA TYR A 26 -7.77 -6.82 21.20
C TYR A 26 -7.38 -8.29 21.08
N GLU A 27 -8.37 -9.16 20.92
CA GLU A 27 -8.17 -10.60 20.76
C GLU A 27 -7.76 -10.93 19.32
N ILE A 28 -6.56 -11.43 19.12
CA ILE A 28 -6.01 -11.79 17.81
C ILE A 28 -6.66 -13.09 17.31
N LEU A 29 -7.38 -13.02 16.20
CA LEU A 29 -8.12 -14.15 15.65
C LEU A 29 -7.35 -14.90 14.57
N SER A 30 -6.73 -14.17 13.63
CA SER A 30 -5.98 -14.76 12.52
C SER A 30 -5.00 -13.76 11.91
N ARG A 31 -3.94 -14.26 11.29
CA ARG A 31 -3.02 -13.44 10.52
C ARG A 31 -3.60 -13.13 9.14
N LEU A 32 -3.60 -11.85 8.74
CA LEU A 32 -4.01 -11.38 7.41
C LEU A 32 -2.82 -11.26 6.45
N ALA A 33 -1.73 -10.63 6.91
CA ALA A 33 -0.55 -10.41 6.09
C ALA A 33 0.70 -10.34 6.96
N ARG A 34 1.86 -10.69 6.39
CA ARG A 34 3.17 -10.51 7.02
C ARG A 34 4.07 -9.73 6.07
N GLY A 35 4.52 -8.55 6.52
CA GLY A 35 5.52 -7.73 5.85
C GLY A 35 6.89 -7.85 6.51
N GLY A 36 7.87 -7.11 6.00
CA GLY A 36 9.23 -7.10 6.56
C GLY A 36 9.33 -6.53 7.98
N MET A 37 8.44 -5.61 8.35
CA MET A 37 8.51 -4.83 9.59
C MET A 37 7.35 -5.05 10.55
N ALA A 38 6.24 -5.55 10.04
CA ALA A 38 5.01 -5.75 10.79
C ALA A 38 4.22 -6.92 10.25
N THR A 39 3.35 -7.44 11.11
CA THR A 39 2.33 -8.42 10.74
C THR A 39 0.97 -7.82 11.00
N VAL A 40 0.03 -7.98 10.06
CA VAL A 40 -1.35 -7.52 10.18
C VAL A 40 -2.23 -8.70 10.55
N TYR A 41 -3.07 -8.50 11.57
CA TYR A 41 -3.99 -9.51 12.10
C TYR A 41 -5.43 -9.03 12.01
N ARG A 42 -6.33 -9.96 11.82
CA ARG A 42 -7.75 -9.78 12.15
C ARG A 42 -7.89 -9.98 13.66
N ALA A 43 -8.57 -9.06 14.33
CA ALA A 43 -8.77 -9.12 15.77
C ALA A 43 -10.21 -8.75 16.14
N HIS A 44 -10.61 -9.10 17.36
CA HIS A 44 -11.86 -8.71 17.97
C HIS A 44 -11.61 -7.69 19.08
N ASP A 45 -12.18 -6.49 18.94
CA ASP A 45 -12.23 -5.49 20.02
C ASP A 45 -13.29 -5.91 21.03
N ARG A 46 -12.86 -6.50 22.14
CA ARG A 46 -13.75 -7.01 23.20
C ARG A 46 -14.58 -5.91 23.85
N ARG A 47 -14.09 -4.66 23.87
CA ARG A 47 -14.76 -3.53 24.50
C ARG A 47 -15.89 -2.98 23.63
N LEU A 48 -15.68 -2.88 22.31
CA LEU A 48 -16.65 -2.34 21.36
C LEU A 48 -17.37 -3.42 20.54
N THR A 49 -17.05 -4.70 20.80
CA THR A 49 -17.69 -5.87 20.16
C THR A 49 -17.68 -5.76 18.63
N ARG A 50 -16.52 -5.44 18.05
CA ARG A 50 -16.34 -5.30 16.59
C ARG A 50 -15.08 -5.97 16.10
N THR A 51 -15.08 -6.34 14.82
CA THR A 51 -13.86 -6.79 14.13
C THR A 51 -13.00 -5.59 13.74
N VAL A 52 -11.69 -5.69 13.97
CA VAL A 52 -10.68 -4.70 13.62
C VAL A 52 -9.49 -5.36 12.93
N ALA A 53 -8.68 -4.58 12.22
CA ALA A 53 -7.36 -4.99 11.80
C ALA A 53 -6.33 -4.44 12.81
N VAL A 54 -5.36 -5.28 13.20
CA VAL A 54 -4.28 -4.88 14.12
C VAL A 54 -2.96 -5.12 13.44
N LYS A 55 -2.20 -4.06 13.23
CA LYS A 55 -0.84 -4.11 12.68
C LYS A 55 0.14 -4.09 13.85
N VAL A 56 0.85 -5.19 14.06
CA VAL A 56 1.82 -5.36 15.14
C VAL A 56 3.23 -5.31 14.56
N MET A 57 4.08 -4.45 15.10
CA MET A 57 5.47 -4.32 14.68
C MET A 57 6.28 -5.53 15.14
N HIS A 58 7.30 -5.89 14.37
CA HIS A 58 8.22 -6.98 14.75
C HIS A 58 9.11 -6.57 15.90
N ASP A 59 9.64 -7.55 16.63
CA ASP A 59 10.50 -7.36 17.79
C ASP A 59 11.73 -6.49 17.47
N GLY A 60 12.18 -5.71 18.46
CA GLY A 60 13.35 -4.84 18.37
C GLY A 60 13.10 -3.46 17.75
N LEU A 61 11.98 -3.24 17.05
CA LEU A 61 11.64 -1.92 16.54
C LEU A 61 11.09 -0.98 17.62
N GLY A 62 10.49 -1.52 18.68
CA GLY A 62 9.98 -0.74 19.82
C GLY A 62 11.06 -0.23 20.78
N ASP A 63 12.26 -0.80 20.76
CA ASP A 63 13.37 -0.45 21.66
C ASP A 63 14.01 0.89 21.28
N ASP A 64 13.81 1.36 20.06
CA ASP A 64 14.31 2.63 19.58
C ASP A 64 13.35 3.77 19.89
N ALA A 65 13.77 4.64 20.81
CA ALA A 65 12.95 5.79 21.25
C ALA A 65 12.65 6.80 20.11
N GLU A 66 13.50 6.91 19.09
CA GLU A 66 13.25 7.77 17.93
C GLU A 66 12.19 7.15 17.02
N PHE A 67 12.30 5.85 16.78
CA PHE A 67 11.29 5.07 16.06
C PHE A 67 9.92 5.17 16.74
N ALA A 68 9.85 4.89 18.04
CA ALA A 68 8.61 4.92 18.80
C ALA A 68 7.92 6.30 18.73
N ARG A 69 8.67 7.40 18.88
CA ARG A 69 8.13 8.77 18.75
C ARG A 69 7.62 9.08 17.34
N LYS A 70 8.33 8.65 16.29
CA LYS A 70 7.90 8.85 14.89
C LYS A 70 6.63 8.04 14.61
N PHE A 71 6.62 6.79 15.02
CA PHE A 71 5.47 5.89 14.87
C PHE A 71 4.21 6.46 15.54
N ASP A 72 4.33 6.91 16.81
CA ASP A 72 3.24 7.55 17.56
C ASP A 72 2.72 8.81 16.84
N ARG A 73 3.63 9.68 16.37
CA ARG A 73 3.24 10.89 15.66
C ARG A 73 2.52 10.58 14.33
N GLU A 74 3.02 9.64 13.54
CA GLU A 74 2.43 9.28 12.25
C GLU A 74 1.07 8.60 12.43
N ALA A 75 0.93 7.72 13.43
CA ALA A 75 -0.35 7.13 13.78
C ALA A 75 -1.40 8.17 14.22
N ARG A 76 -1.00 9.17 15.04
CA ARG A 76 -1.89 10.28 15.41
C ARG A 76 -2.31 11.10 14.20
N CYS A 77 -1.38 11.43 13.29
CA CYS A 77 -1.74 12.15 12.06
C CYS A 77 -2.71 11.32 11.20
N ALA A 78 -2.46 10.03 11.02
CA ALA A 78 -3.36 9.15 10.28
C ALA A 78 -4.75 9.05 10.93
N ALA A 79 -4.83 9.08 12.26
CA ALA A 79 -6.09 9.04 13.00
C ALA A 79 -6.94 10.31 12.82
N THR A 80 -6.36 11.45 12.41
CA THR A 80 -7.11 12.69 12.13
C THR A 80 -7.73 12.71 10.74
N LEU A 81 -7.34 11.80 9.84
CA LEU A 81 -7.87 11.76 8.50
C LEU A 81 -9.33 11.30 8.49
N SER A 82 -10.20 12.14 7.91
CA SER A 82 -11.62 11.88 7.75
C SER A 82 -11.98 11.88 6.26
N ASN A 83 -11.78 10.75 5.60
CA ASN A 83 -12.11 10.58 4.20
C ASN A 83 -12.64 9.15 3.99
N PRO A 84 -13.73 8.92 3.22
CA PRO A 84 -14.31 7.59 3.00
C PRO A 84 -13.37 6.62 2.32
N HIS A 85 -12.35 7.13 1.62
CA HIS A 85 -11.34 6.35 0.91
C HIS A 85 -10.03 6.17 1.70
N VAL A 86 -10.02 6.51 3.00
CA VAL A 86 -8.92 6.22 3.92
C VAL A 86 -9.34 5.12 4.88
N VAL A 87 -8.45 4.16 5.14
CA VAL A 87 -8.63 3.18 6.22
C VAL A 87 -8.47 3.91 7.56
N SER A 88 -9.53 3.95 8.35
CA SER A 88 -9.55 4.69 9.63
C SER A 88 -8.62 4.04 10.66
N VAL A 89 -7.84 4.84 11.36
CA VAL A 89 -7.08 4.43 12.54
C VAL A 89 -7.94 4.66 13.78
N PHE A 90 -8.10 3.63 14.60
CA PHE A 90 -8.98 3.67 15.78
C PHE A 90 -8.23 3.80 17.10
N ASP A 91 -7.02 3.19 17.16
CA ASP A 91 -6.24 3.14 18.40
C ASP A 91 -4.78 2.78 18.09
N GLN A 92 -3.91 2.99 19.07
CA GLN A 92 -2.54 2.54 19.05
C GLN A 92 -2.07 2.20 20.47
N GLY A 93 -1.07 1.37 20.59
CA GLY A 93 -0.50 1.01 21.88
C GLY A 93 0.81 0.27 21.77
N VAL A 94 1.27 -0.22 22.91
CA VAL A 94 2.45 -1.08 23.04
C VAL A 94 2.07 -2.27 23.93
N ASP A 95 2.21 -3.49 23.45
CA ASP A 95 1.97 -4.71 24.20
C ASP A 95 3.25 -5.57 24.17
N ASP A 96 3.78 -5.90 25.34
CA ASP A 96 5.00 -6.67 25.48
C ASP A 96 6.20 -6.10 24.67
N GLY A 97 6.37 -4.75 24.74
CA GLY A 97 7.41 -4.01 24.01
C GLY A 97 7.17 -3.83 22.49
N ARG A 98 6.07 -4.36 21.96
CA ARG A 98 5.73 -4.28 20.52
C ARG A 98 4.71 -3.20 20.26
N PRO A 99 5.06 -2.15 19.49
CA PRO A 99 4.08 -1.17 19.06
C PRO A 99 3.03 -1.82 18.15
N TYR A 100 1.77 -1.40 18.31
CA TYR A 100 0.69 -1.84 17.42
C TYR A 100 -0.25 -0.67 17.08
N ILE A 101 -0.93 -0.81 15.93
CA ILE A 101 -1.99 0.11 15.47
C ILE A 101 -3.25 -0.70 15.22
N VAL A 102 -4.37 -0.19 15.71
CA VAL A 102 -5.70 -0.73 15.48
C VAL A 102 -6.41 0.10 14.42
N MET A 103 -6.90 -0.55 13.37
CA MET A 103 -7.50 0.13 12.24
C MET A 103 -8.78 -0.57 11.78
N GLU A 104 -9.50 0.10 10.90
CA GLU A 104 -10.67 -0.44 10.22
C GLU A 104 -10.33 -1.77 9.53
N PHE A 105 -11.17 -2.78 9.81
CA PHE A 105 -11.11 -4.04 9.07
C PHE A 105 -11.98 -3.93 7.82
N VAL A 106 -11.35 -3.91 6.65
CA VAL A 106 -12.02 -3.87 5.36
C VAL A 106 -12.21 -5.29 4.84
N THR A 107 -13.46 -5.76 4.76
CA THR A 107 -13.78 -7.04 4.15
C THR A 107 -13.75 -6.92 2.64
N GLY A 108 -12.81 -7.61 1.99
CA GLY A 108 -12.61 -7.51 0.54
C GLY A 108 -11.24 -8.04 0.12
N CYS A 109 -10.58 -7.40 -0.84
CA CYS A 109 -9.26 -7.79 -1.32
C CYS A 109 -8.38 -6.56 -1.58
N THR A 110 -7.09 -6.78 -1.83
CA THR A 110 -6.18 -5.71 -2.26
C THR A 110 -6.30 -5.45 -3.76
N LEU A 111 -5.94 -4.25 -4.22
CA LEU A 111 -5.81 -3.95 -5.64
C LEU A 111 -4.76 -4.86 -6.31
N ARG A 112 -3.72 -5.28 -5.58
CA ARG A 112 -2.76 -6.29 -6.04
C ARG A 112 -3.45 -7.58 -6.48
N HIS A 113 -4.42 -8.04 -5.70
CA HIS A 113 -5.18 -9.24 -6.03
C HIS A 113 -6.00 -9.05 -7.32
N ILE A 114 -6.65 -7.90 -7.48
CA ILE A 114 -7.40 -7.56 -8.70
C ILE A 114 -6.48 -7.50 -9.91
N ILE A 115 -5.36 -6.77 -9.83
CA ILE A 115 -4.39 -6.70 -10.93
C ILE A 115 -3.91 -8.09 -11.33
N THR A 116 -3.56 -8.93 -10.37
CA THR A 116 -3.06 -10.28 -10.66
C THR A 116 -4.07 -11.16 -11.39
N ARG A 117 -5.38 -10.97 -11.16
CA ARG A 117 -6.44 -11.81 -11.73
C ARG A 117 -7.10 -11.23 -12.98
N GLU A 118 -7.18 -9.91 -13.08
CA GLU A 118 -8.06 -9.24 -14.02
C GLU A 118 -7.35 -8.27 -14.96
N ALA A 119 -6.07 -7.92 -14.69
CA ALA A 119 -5.36 -6.99 -15.56
C ALA A 119 -5.03 -7.63 -16.93
N PRO A 120 -5.09 -6.85 -18.01
CA PRO A 120 -5.32 -5.40 -18.11
C PRO A 120 -6.74 -4.99 -17.71
N ILE A 121 -6.86 -3.97 -16.83
CA ILE A 121 -8.15 -3.45 -16.36
C ILE A 121 -8.65 -2.41 -17.38
N PRO A 122 -9.96 -2.42 -17.75
CA PRO A 122 -10.53 -1.41 -18.63
C PRO A 122 -10.26 0.02 -18.13
N PRO A 123 -9.91 0.99 -19.02
CA PRO A 123 -9.47 2.32 -18.61
C PRO A 123 -10.45 3.05 -17.70
N LEU A 124 -11.75 3.00 -17.99
CA LEU A 124 -12.77 3.65 -17.17
C LEU A 124 -12.77 3.13 -15.74
N ARG A 125 -12.76 1.80 -15.57
CA ARG A 125 -12.74 1.15 -14.24
C ARG A 125 -11.44 1.46 -13.48
N ALA A 126 -10.31 1.52 -14.19
CA ALA A 126 -9.04 1.90 -13.60
C ALA A 126 -9.08 3.34 -13.07
N LEU A 127 -9.62 4.29 -13.86
CA LEU A 127 -9.75 5.69 -13.47
C LEU A 127 -10.70 5.90 -12.29
N GLU A 128 -11.85 5.21 -12.24
CA GLU A 128 -12.78 5.25 -11.10
C GLU A 128 -12.10 4.82 -9.78
N MET A 129 -11.28 3.76 -9.83
CA MET A 129 -10.50 3.35 -8.67
C MET A 129 -9.44 4.39 -8.29
N MET A 130 -8.79 4.99 -9.30
CA MET A 130 -7.73 5.98 -9.07
C MET A 130 -8.28 7.31 -8.56
N GLU A 131 -9.50 7.70 -8.92
CA GLU A 131 -10.19 8.85 -8.33
C GLU A 131 -10.32 8.71 -6.81
N SER A 132 -10.74 7.53 -6.36
CA SER A 132 -10.83 7.23 -4.92
C SER A 132 -9.47 7.30 -4.22
N VAL A 133 -8.42 6.76 -4.85
CA VAL A 133 -7.04 6.84 -4.34
C VAL A 133 -6.56 8.29 -4.28
N ALA A 134 -6.80 9.08 -5.33
CA ALA A 134 -6.43 10.48 -5.38
C ALA A 134 -7.14 11.31 -4.29
N SER A 135 -8.44 11.05 -4.05
CA SER A 135 -9.20 11.66 -2.95
C SER A 135 -8.58 11.37 -1.58
N ALA A 136 -8.19 10.11 -1.34
CA ALA A 136 -7.53 9.72 -0.08
C ALA A 136 -6.18 10.43 0.10
N LEU A 137 -5.36 10.46 -0.96
CA LEU A 137 -4.04 11.12 -0.94
C LEU A 137 -4.17 12.64 -0.77
N SER A 138 -5.12 13.29 -1.46
CA SER A 138 -5.38 14.73 -1.30
C SER A 138 -5.70 15.09 0.15
N SER A 139 -6.62 14.33 0.77
CA SER A 139 -6.97 14.53 2.19
C SER A 139 -5.77 14.39 3.13
N ALA A 140 -4.89 13.43 2.86
CA ALA A 140 -3.66 13.23 3.65
C ALA A 140 -2.66 14.38 3.43
N HIS A 141 -2.46 14.82 2.18
CA HIS A 141 -1.56 15.91 1.83
C HIS A 141 -2.00 17.24 2.46
N GLU A 142 -3.31 17.53 2.47
CA GLU A 142 -3.88 18.70 3.14
C GLU A 142 -3.62 18.68 4.66
N ALA A 143 -3.60 17.48 5.26
CA ALA A 143 -3.22 17.29 6.67
C ALA A 143 -1.69 17.27 6.90
N GLY A 144 -0.88 17.51 5.86
CA GLY A 144 0.59 17.50 5.93
C GLY A 144 1.20 16.09 6.02
N LEU A 145 0.44 15.05 5.67
CA LEU A 145 0.88 13.66 5.69
C LEU A 145 1.14 13.14 4.28
N VAL A 146 2.36 12.69 4.01
CA VAL A 146 2.75 12.02 2.76
C VAL A 146 2.70 10.52 2.98
N HIS A 147 2.14 9.75 2.03
CA HIS A 147 1.97 8.29 2.16
C HIS A 147 3.29 7.53 2.06
N ARG A 148 4.12 7.83 1.06
CA ARG A 148 5.49 7.30 0.80
C ARG A 148 5.59 5.84 0.37
N ASP A 149 4.51 5.09 0.40
CA ASP A 149 4.46 3.67 0.01
C ASP A 149 3.17 3.36 -0.76
N VAL A 150 2.81 4.23 -1.72
CA VAL A 150 1.64 4.01 -2.59
C VAL A 150 1.93 2.84 -3.51
N LYS A 151 1.14 1.76 -3.36
CA LYS A 151 1.24 0.53 -4.15
C LYS A 151 -0.05 -0.27 -4.07
N PRO A 152 -0.30 -1.20 -5.00
CA PRO A 152 -1.52 -1.99 -5.03
C PRO A 152 -1.80 -2.81 -3.77
N GLU A 153 -0.79 -3.17 -3.00
CA GLU A 153 -0.91 -3.90 -1.74
C GLU A 153 -1.57 -3.06 -0.63
N ASN A 154 -1.41 -1.72 -0.70
CA ASN A 154 -1.93 -0.75 0.26
C ASN A 154 -3.27 -0.13 -0.17
N VAL A 155 -3.84 -0.57 -1.29
CA VAL A 155 -5.19 -0.19 -1.76
C VAL A 155 -6.13 -1.37 -1.57
N LEU A 156 -7.16 -1.19 -0.74
CA LEU A 156 -8.15 -2.20 -0.40
C LEU A 156 -9.45 -1.93 -1.17
N ILE A 157 -10.07 -2.96 -1.68
CA ILE A 157 -11.39 -2.90 -2.33
C ILE A 157 -12.35 -3.76 -1.52
N SER A 158 -13.37 -3.13 -0.93
CA SER A 158 -14.36 -3.83 -0.13
C SER A 158 -15.27 -4.69 -1.02
N GLU A 159 -16.00 -5.65 -0.41
CA GLU A 159 -17.02 -6.46 -1.10
C GLU A 159 -18.13 -5.61 -1.75
N ARG A 160 -18.31 -4.36 -1.30
CA ARG A 160 -19.25 -3.39 -1.88
C ARG A 160 -18.62 -2.52 -2.99
N GLY A 161 -17.37 -2.79 -3.38
CA GLY A 161 -16.63 -2.02 -4.39
C GLY A 161 -16.03 -0.71 -3.88
N GLN A 162 -16.08 -0.41 -2.57
CA GLN A 162 -15.48 0.80 -2.02
C GLN A 162 -13.96 0.65 -1.99
N VAL A 163 -13.26 1.64 -2.56
CA VAL A 163 -11.79 1.70 -2.56
C VAL A 163 -11.33 2.47 -1.32
N LYS A 164 -10.33 1.91 -0.61
CA LYS A 164 -9.73 2.54 0.58
C LYS A 164 -8.21 2.39 0.54
N VAL A 165 -7.49 3.45 0.90
CA VAL A 165 -6.03 3.46 1.02
C VAL A 165 -5.65 3.23 2.49
N ALA A 166 -4.72 2.29 2.71
CA ALA A 166 -4.22 1.90 4.02
C ALA A 166 -2.75 2.31 4.20
N ASP A 167 -2.25 2.27 5.41
CA ASP A 167 -0.84 2.40 5.77
C ASP A 167 -0.20 3.78 5.50
N PHE A 168 -0.94 4.86 5.68
CA PHE A 168 -0.41 6.22 5.56
C PHE A 168 0.76 6.49 6.53
N GLY A 169 1.87 6.97 5.96
CA GLY A 169 3.00 7.54 6.70
C GLY A 169 3.91 6.54 7.43
N LEU A 170 3.45 5.33 7.74
CA LEU A 170 4.16 4.36 8.60
C LEU A 170 5.52 3.89 8.06
N ALA A 171 5.79 4.07 6.78
CA ALA A 171 7.07 3.70 6.15
C ALA A 171 8.26 4.58 6.62
N ARG A 172 8.00 5.83 7.07
CA ARG A 172 9.09 6.76 7.48
C ARG A 172 9.70 6.43 8.84
N ALA A 173 8.93 5.87 9.76
CA ALA A 173 9.45 5.52 11.07
C ALA A 173 10.68 4.61 10.98
N VAL A 174 10.75 3.83 9.91
CA VAL A 174 11.75 2.78 9.70
C VAL A 174 12.93 3.20 8.82
N SER A 175 12.74 4.10 7.85
CA SER A 175 13.77 4.41 6.84
C SER A 175 15.02 5.11 7.37
N ASN A 176 15.01 5.64 8.60
CA ASN A 176 16.17 6.33 9.17
C ASN A 176 17.10 5.42 9.99
N HIS A 177 16.74 4.14 10.23
CA HIS A 177 17.47 3.28 11.19
C HIS A 177 18.42 2.27 10.57
N THR A 178 18.48 2.12 9.25
CA THR A 178 19.40 1.12 8.71
C THR A 178 20.08 1.56 7.42
N ALA A 179 21.38 1.73 7.46
CA ALA A 179 22.25 1.50 6.30
C ALA A 179 22.03 0.06 5.74
N THR A 180 21.39 -0.82 6.50
CA THR A 180 20.92 -2.17 6.15
C THR A 180 19.55 -2.18 5.48
N ALA A 181 18.83 -1.05 5.45
CA ALA A 181 17.55 -0.90 4.73
C ALA A 181 17.73 -1.12 3.22
N THR A 182 18.91 -0.93 2.69
CA THR A 182 19.25 -1.22 1.29
C THR A 182 19.09 -2.70 0.94
N GLN A 183 19.25 -3.63 1.89
CA GLN A 183 19.09 -5.06 1.62
C GLN A 183 17.65 -5.57 1.87
N GLY A 184 16.87 -4.97 2.76
CA GLY A 184 15.50 -5.38 3.06
C GLY A 184 14.41 -4.64 2.26
N LEU A 185 14.67 -3.39 1.82
CA LEU A 185 13.77 -2.60 0.98
C LEU A 185 13.70 -3.11 -0.48
N LEU A 186 14.66 -3.93 -0.89
CA LEU A 186 14.93 -4.22 -2.29
C LEU A 186 14.03 -5.30 -2.93
N ILE A 187 13.17 -6.03 -2.21
CA ILE A 187 12.55 -7.25 -2.80
C ILE A 187 11.06 -7.07 -3.21
N GLY A 188 10.47 -5.90 -3.17
CA GLY A 188 9.08 -5.77 -3.64
C GLY A 188 8.62 -4.34 -3.88
N THR A 189 9.19 -3.39 -3.18
CA THR A 189 8.74 -1.99 -3.14
C THR A 189 9.40 -1.12 -4.22
N VAL A 190 10.57 -1.49 -4.74
CA VAL A 190 11.35 -0.69 -5.72
C VAL A 190 10.53 -0.32 -6.95
N SER A 191 9.59 -1.18 -7.36
CA SER A 191 8.81 -1.00 -8.58
C SER A 191 7.89 0.24 -8.61
N TYR A 192 7.65 0.88 -7.47
CA TYR A 192 6.78 2.06 -7.34
C TYR A 192 7.52 3.25 -6.73
N LEU A 193 8.82 3.10 -6.41
CA LEU A 193 9.58 4.15 -5.74
C LEU A 193 9.77 5.36 -6.66
N PRO A 194 9.46 6.57 -6.17
CA PRO A 194 9.66 7.79 -6.92
C PRO A 194 11.16 8.13 -7.02
N PRO A 195 11.61 8.77 -8.12
CA PRO A 195 13.03 9.06 -8.38
C PRO A 195 13.68 9.90 -7.27
N GLU A 196 12.98 10.88 -6.71
CA GLU A 196 13.52 11.73 -5.63
C GLU A 196 13.77 10.96 -4.33
N LEU A 197 12.98 9.95 -4.03
CA LEU A 197 13.23 9.10 -2.86
C LEU A 197 14.52 8.28 -3.04
N LEU A 198 14.79 7.85 -4.27
CA LEU A 198 16.00 7.10 -4.63
C LEU A 198 17.25 7.99 -4.62
N THR A 199 17.13 9.26 -5.03
CA THR A 199 18.26 10.18 -5.18
C THR A 199 18.56 11.02 -3.94
N THR A 200 17.52 11.46 -3.23
CA THR A 200 17.64 12.37 -2.08
C THR A 200 17.24 11.76 -0.74
N GLY A 201 16.62 10.58 -0.75
CA GLY A 201 16.05 9.94 0.45
C GLY A 201 14.83 10.67 1.02
N ARG A 202 14.26 11.66 0.29
CA ARG A 202 13.15 12.49 0.77
C ARG A 202 11.94 12.35 -0.12
N ALA A 203 10.82 11.93 0.49
CA ALA A 203 9.53 11.90 -0.18
C ALA A 203 8.77 13.21 0.07
N GLN A 204 8.02 13.63 -0.94
CA GLN A 204 7.15 14.79 -0.97
C GLN A 204 5.76 14.36 -1.46
N THR A 205 4.79 15.28 -1.50
CA THR A 205 3.45 14.96 -2.00
C THR A 205 3.44 14.44 -3.43
N TRP A 206 4.30 14.98 -4.29
CA TRP A 206 4.46 14.51 -5.68
C TRP A 206 5.08 13.10 -5.79
N SER A 207 5.76 12.63 -4.73
CA SER A 207 6.23 11.24 -4.67
C SER A 207 5.07 10.24 -4.71
N ASP A 208 3.99 10.55 -3.98
CA ASP A 208 2.76 9.75 -4.00
C ASP A 208 2.08 9.81 -5.38
N VAL A 209 2.12 10.97 -6.05
CA VAL A 209 1.60 11.14 -7.42
C VAL A 209 2.36 10.27 -8.40
N TYR A 210 3.69 10.23 -8.32
CA TYR A 210 4.52 9.37 -9.15
C TYR A 210 4.14 7.88 -8.97
N SER A 211 4.12 7.42 -7.73
CA SER A 211 3.79 6.02 -7.40
C SER A 211 2.37 5.66 -7.86
N THR A 212 1.44 6.61 -7.79
CA THR A 212 0.07 6.50 -8.31
C THR A 212 0.04 6.33 -9.83
N GLY A 213 0.86 7.08 -10.57
CA GLY A 213 1.04 6.94 -12.02
C GLY A 213 1.58 5.56 -12.42
N ILE A 214 2.58 5.05 -11.68
CA ILE A 214 3.12 3.69 -11.89
C ILE A 214 2.06 2.61 -11.62
N MET A 215 1.24 2.80 -10.59
CA MET A 215 0.16 1.89 -10.25
C MET A 215 -0.93 1.89 -11.35
N LEU A 216 -1.33 3.05 -11.85
CA LEU A 216 -2.28 3.17 -12.97
C LEU A 216 -1.72 2.50 -14.24
N PHE A 217 -0.46 2.72 -14.56
CA PHE A 217 0.20 2.04 -15.68
C PHE A 217 0.07 0.51 -15.56
N GLU A 218 0.35 -0.07 -14.39
CA GLU A 218 0.25 -1.50 -14.17
C GLU A 218 -1.19 -2.00 -14.27
N MET A 219 -2.17 -1.26 -13.77
CA MET A 219 -3.60 -1.59 -13.92
C MET A 219 -4.00 -1.70 -15.40
N LEU A 220 -3.56 -0.74 -16.21
CA LEU A 220 -3.92 -0.63 -17.64
C LEU A 220 -3.21 -1.65 -18.52
N THR A 221 -2.00 -2.08 -18.15
CA THR A 221 -1.15 -2.92 -19.01
C THR A 221 -0.96 -4.35 -18.49
N GLY A 222 -1.33 -4.61 -17.24
CA GLY A 222 -1.06 -5.87 -16.54
C GLY A 222 0.42 -6.10 -16.23
N THR A 223 1.28 -5.09 -16.45
CA THR A 223 2.72 -5.21 -16.21
C THR A 223 3.30 -3.92 -15.65
N LYS A 224 4.34 -4.03 -14.84
CA LYS A 224 5.09 -2.87 -14.37
C LYS A 224 5.87 -2.23 -15.52
N PRO A 225 6.09 -0.90 -15.54
CA PRO A 225 6.85 -0.24 -16.61
C PRO A 225 8.30 -0.72 -16.63
N TYR A 226 8.87 -0.92 -15.46
CA TYR A 226 10.26 -1.37 -15.30
C TYR A 226 10.32 -2.71 -14.58
N THR A 227 11.10 -3.61 -15.15
CA THR A 227 11.41 -4.94 -14.61
C THR A 227 12.90 -5.20 -14.74
N GLY A 228 13.46 -6.04 -13.90
CA GLY A 228 14.87 -6.43 -13.96
C GLY A 228 15.38 -6.94 -12.61
N GLU A 229 16.46 -7.70 -12.69
CA GLU A 229 17.25 -8.12 -11.54
C GLU A 229 18.71 -7.77 -11.80
N PRO A 230 19.43 -7.25 -10.78
CA PRO A 230 18.97 -7.01 -9.40
C PRO A 230 18.04 -5.79 -9.29
N PRO A 231 17.34 -5.61 -8.15
CA PRO A 231 16.42 -4.49 -7.91
C PRO A 231 16.99 -3.09 -8.17
N ILE A 232 18.29 -2.92 -8.05
CA ILE A 232 18.99 -1.66 -8.38
C ILE A 232 18.80 -1.25 -9.84
N THR A 233 18.62 -2.23 -10.76
CA THR A 233 18.33 -1.95 -12.17
C THR A 233 16.99 -1.27 -12.35
N VAL A 234 15.98 -1.69 -11.57
CA VAL A 234 14.65 -1.07 -11.58
C VAL A 234 14.74 0.34 -10.99
N ALA A 235 15.47 0.51 -9.87
CA ALA A 235 15.72 1.81 -9.26
C ALA A 235 16.40 2.78 -10.24
N TYR A 236 17.42 2.32 -10.95
CA TYR A 236 18.12 3.11 -11.97
C TYR A 236 17.15 3.58 -13.07
N LYS A 237 16.25 2.72 -13.54
CA LYS A 237 15.27 3.06 -14.58
C LYS A 237 14.28 4.12 -14.11
N HIS A 238 13.78 4.03 -12.86
CA HIS A 238 12.92 5.08 -12.28
C HIS A 238 13.59 6.46 -12.28
N VAL A 239 14.93 6.52 -12.14
CA VAL A 239 15.68 7.78 -12.13
C VAL A 239 16.00 8.26 -13.54
N ASN A 240 16.29 7.36 -14.49
CA ASN A 240 16.94 7.70 -15.75
C ASN A 240 16.10 7.46 -17.02
N GLU A 241 15.03 6.65 -16.95
CA GLU A 241 14.20 6.31 -18.11
C GLU A 241 12.78 6.87 -17.95
N ASP A 242 12.19 7.33 -19.06
CA ASP A 242 10.78 7.73 -19.07
C ASP A 242 9.85 6.51 -19.08
N VAL A 243 8.73 6.62 -18.38
CA VAL A 243 7.70 5.57 -18.39
C VAL A 243 7.09 5.49 -19.78
N PRO A 244 7.06 4.28 -20.41
CA PRO A 244 6.48 4.14 -21.74
C PRO A 244 4.97 4.41 -21.73
N LEU A 245 4.38 4.72 -22.91
CA LEU A 245 2.95 4.94 -23.01
C LEU A 245 2.18 3.64 -22.73
N PRO A 246 1.21 3.64 -21.81
CA PRO A 246 0.37 2.48 -21.54
C PRO A 246 -0.29 1.88 -22.78
N SER A 247 -0.79 2.73 -23.71
CA SER A 247 -1.43 2.29 -24.95
C SER A 247 -0.51 1.48 -25.85
N GLU A 248 0.75 1.90 -26.01
CA GLU A 248 1.76 1.18 -26.80
C GLU A 248 2.11 -0.20 -26.18
N VAL A 249 2.25 -0.22 -24.84
CA VAL A 249 2.56 -1.46 -24.12
C VAL A 249 1.37 -2.42 -24.18
N LEU A 250 0.14 -1.93 -24.01
CA LEU A 250 -1.08 -2.73 -24.14
C LEU A 250 -1.20 -3.31 -25.57
N ALA A 251 -1.02 -2.48 -26.59
CA ALA A 251 -1.11 -2.91 -27.99
C ALA A 251 -0.08 -4.01 -28.33
N ARG A 252 1.13 -3.90 -27.78
CA ARG A 252 2.20 -4.88 -28.00
C ARG A 252 1.97 -6.18 -27.25
N LYS A 253 1.54 -6.13 -25.98
CA LYS A 253 1.42 -7.33 -25.11
C LYS A 253 0.04 -7.98 -25.20
N HIS A 254 -1.01 -7.20 -25.36
CA HIS A 254 -2.40 -7.63 -25.35
C HIS A 254 -3.21 -7.03 -26.52
N PRO A 255 -2.85 -7.33 -27.80
CA PRO A 255 -3.46 -6.69 -28.98
C PRO A 255 -4.97 -6.90 -29.07
N GLY A 256 -5.49 -8.02 -28.58
CA GLY A 256 -6.93 -8.29 -28.53
C GLY A 256 -7.66 -7.40 -27.52
N GLN A 257 -7.05 -7.10 -26.36
CA GLN A 257 -7.59 -6.20 -25.35
C GLN A 257 -7.51 -4.75 -25.85
N ALA A 258 -6.39 -4.33 -26.42
CA ALA A 258 -6.21 -3.00 -26.98
C ALA A 258 -7.26 -2.62 -28.03
N ARG A 259 -7.78 -3.61 -28.79
CA ARG A 259 -8.87 -3.39 -29.76
C ARG A 259 -10.24 -3.28 -29.11
N ARG A 260 -10.48 -4.00 -28.02
CA ARG A 260 -11.78 -4.00 -27.31
C ARG A 260 -11.95 -2.81 -26.40
N ASP A 261 -10.89 -2.50 -25.64
CA ASP A 261 -10.84 -1.45 -24.64
C ASP A 261 -9.57 -0.60 -24.86
N PRO A 262 -9.53 0.24 -25.92
CA PRO A 262 -8.36 1.07 -26.20
C PRO A 262 -8.11 2.06 -25.07
N ILE A 263 -6.85 2.28 -24.74
CA ILE A 263 -6.48 3.34 -23.80
C ILE A 263 -6.55 4.67 -24.54
N PRO A 264 -7.39 5.63 -24.08
CA PRO A 264 -7.48 6.96 -24.71
C PRO A 264 -6.19 7.77 -24.50
N ASP A 265 -5.87 8.66 -25.45
CA ASP A 265 -4.68 9.52 -25.42
C ASP A 265 -4.57 10.36 -24.14
N TYR A 266 -5.70 10.80 -23.59
CA TYR A 266 -5.68 11.57 -22.34
C TYR A 266 -5.26 10.72 -21.13
N VAL A 267 -5.44 9.40 -21.16
CA VAL A 267 -4.96 8.49 -20.10
C VAL A 267 -3.45 8.29 -20.19
N ASP A 268 -2.91 8.17 -21.43
CA ASP A 268 -1.47 8.17 -21.64
C ASP A 268 -0.84 9.47 -21.15
N ALA A 269 -1.46 10.61 -21.48
CA ALA A 269 -1.02 11.93 -21.03
C ALA A 269 -1.08 12.05 -19.49
N LEU A 270 -2.11 11.50 -18.84
CA LEU A 270 -2.23 11.48 -17.39
C LEU A 270 -1.10 10.67 -16.73
N VAL A 271 -0.84 9.44 -17.21
CA VAL A 271 0.27 8.62 -16.70
C VAL A 271 1.60 9.34 -16.89
N THR A 272 1.84 9.92 -18.08
CA THR A 272 3.05 10.69 -18.36
C THR A 272 3.21 11.88 -17.43
N ALA A 273 2.12 12.63 -17.16
CA ALA A 273 2.15 13.77 -16.24
C ALA A 273 2.46 13.35 -14.80
N CYS A 274 1.83 12.27 -14.31
CA CYS A 274 2.08 11.74 -12.97
C CYS A 274 3.52 11.22 -12.79
N THR A 275 4.12 10.65 -13.85
CA THR A 275 5.44 10.00 -13.79
C THR A 275 6.58 10.89 -14.29
N ARG A 276 6.32 12.20 -14.53
CA ARG A 276 7.36 13.18 -14.89
C ARG A 276 8.37 13.30 -13.75
N ARG A 277 9.65 13.26 -14.11
CA ARG A 277 10.81 13.41 -13.21
C ARG A 277 11.13 14.88 -12.95
#